data_1e6c9757a95399839385a76b4c331221
#
_entry.id   1e6c9757a95399839385a76b4c331221
#
_cell.length_a   1.000
_cell.length_b   1.000
_cell.length_c   1.000
_cell.angle_alpha   90.00
_cell.angle_beta   90.00
_cell.angle_gamma   90.00
#
_symmetry.space_group_name_H-M   'P 1'
#
loop_
_entity.id
_entity.type
_entity.pdbx_description
1 polymer ?
#
loop_
_entity_poly.entity_id
_entity_poly.type
_entity_poly.pdbx_seq_one_letter_code
_entity_poly.pdbx_strand_id
1 'polypeptide(L)'
;MNKPVIPTMQGPARLKILSGNTEVSVACVVSAKVEEEFGRISSAEIVLDDGGFEDKDFAMGNADELLIGKTIEISTGTGNDMKLLFRGIVLRQKVLINDSINQLVITAKHEAVKMTRVRQNKCFTDKPDCEIVR
;
A
#
# COMPACT_ATOMS: atom_id res chain seq x y z
N MET A 1 -14.21 16.64 -30.99
CA MET A 1 -13.67 16.55 -29.62
C MET A 1 -14.01 15.18 -29.07
N ASN A 2 -13.01 14.37 -28.84
CA ASN A 2 -13.19 13.08 -28.19
C ASN A 2 -13.38 13.30 -26.68
N LYS A 3 -14.59 13.06 -26.20
CA LYS A 3 -14.81 13.02 -24.76
C LYS A 3 -14.07 11.81 -24.18
N PRO A 4 -13.36 11.92 -23.05
CA PRO A 4 -12.79 10.77 -22.39
C PRO A 4 -13.93 9.79 -22.06
N VAL A 5 -13.79 8.55 -22.51
CA VAL A 5 -14.72 7.50 -22.17
C VAL A 5 -14.45 7.15 -20.71
N ILE A 6 -15.34 7.58 -19.82
CA ILE A 6 -15.33 7.12 -18.44
C ILE A 6 -15.86 5.69 -18.48
N PRO A 7 -15.07 4.67 -18.11
CA PRO A 7 -15.57 3.31 -18.07
C PRO A 7 -16.74 3.25 -17.07
N THR A 8 -17.90 2.82 -17.54
CA THR A 8 -19.04 2.59 -16.65
C THR A 8 -18.71 1.38 -15.77
N MET A 9 -18.47 1.61 -14.50
CA MET A 9 -18.26 0.55 -13.54
C MET A 9 -19.58 -0.21 -13.35
N GLN A 10 -19.66 -1.42 -13.85
CA GLN A 10 -20.77 -2.33 -13.58
C GLN A 10 -20.49 -3.10 -12.29
N GLY A 11 -21.24 -2.79 -11.24
CA GLY A 11 -21.16 -3.47 -9.96
C GLY A 11 -20.39 -2.69 -8.88
N PRO A 12 -20.41 -3.17 -7.62
CA PRO A 12 -19.70 -2.54 -6.53
C PRO A 12 -18.19 -2.64 -6.74
N ALA A 13 -17.50 -1.53 -6.47
CA ALA A 13 -16.04 -1.52 -6.44
C ALA A 13 -15.53 -2.46 -5.35
N ARG A 14 -14.56 -3.31 -5.70
CA ARG A 14 -13.89 -4.21 -4.77
C ARG A 14 -12.48 -3.73 -4.48
N LEU A 15 -12.11 -3.83 -3.23
CA LEU A 15 -10.76 -3.59 -2.75
C LEU A 15 -10.15 -4.93 -2.32
N LYS A 16 -8.93 -5.20 -2.74
CA LYS A 16 -8.16 -6.36 -2.31
C LYS A 16 -6.79 -5.89 -1.84
N ILE A 17 -6.44 -6.27 -0.64
CA ILE A 17 -5.13 -5.99 -0.04
C ILE A 17 -4.45 -7.32 0.27
N LEU A 18 -3.28 -7.53 -0.30
CA LEU A 18 -2.42 -8.67 -0.02
C LEU A 18 -1.20 -8.20 0.76
N SER A 19 -0.86 -8.90 1.81
CA SER A 19 0.42 -8.76 2.49
C SER A 19 1.20 -10.07 2.37
N GLY A 20 2.28 -10.03 1.61
CA GLY A 20 2.92 -11.24 1.16
C GLY A 20 1.94 -12.09 0.32
N ASN A 21 1.61 -13.29 0.79
CA ASN A 21 0.64 -14.18 0.15
C ASN A 21 -0.72 -14.23 0.91
N THR A 22 -0.87 -13.44 1.96
CA THR A 22 -2.06 -13.45 2.81
C THR A 22 -2.96 -12.27 2.47
N GLU A 23 -4.25 -12.54 2.27
CA GLU A 23 -5.25 -11.51 2.04
C GLU A 23 -5.69 -10.88 3.36
N VAL A 24 -5.61 -9.55 3.43
CA VAL A 24 -6.14 -8.78 4.55
C VAL A 24 -7.66 -8.66 4.42
N SER A 25 -8.38 -8.97 5.50
CA SER A 25 -9.84 -8.86 5.50
C SER A 25 -10.29 -7.43 5.21
N VAL A 26 -11.06 -7.26 4.15
CA VAL A 26 -11.62 -5.95 3.75
C VAL A 26 -12.58 -5.41 4.80
N ALA A 27 -13.20 -6.27 5.59
CA ALA A 27 -14.09 -5.88 6.68
C ALA A 27 -13.41 -5.03 7.76
N CYS A 28 -12.09 -5.17 7.91
CA CYS A 28 -11.28 -4.40 8.86
C CYS A 28 -10.69 -3.12 8.23
N VAL A 29 -10.85 -2.89 6.94
CA VAL A 29 -10.28 -1.74 6.25
C VAL A 29 -11.21 -0.53 6.41
N VAL A 30 -10.73 0.48 7.12
CA VAL A 30 -11.44 1.78 7.26
C VAL A 30 -11.19 2.64 6.03
N SER A 31 -9.94 2.73 5.60
CA SER A 31 -9.57 3.48 4.39
C SER A 31 -8.27 2.96 3.79
N ALA A 32 -8.14 3.12 2.49
CA ALA A 32 -6.91 2.87 1.77
C ALA A 32 -6.67 4.05 0.80
N LYS A 33 -5.52 4.69 0.93
CA LYS A 33 -5.12 5.83 0.12
C LYS A 33 -3.84 5.49 -0.61
N VAL A 34 -3.82 5.68 -1.91
CA VAL A 34 -2.63 5.54 -2.75
C VAL A 34 -2.30 6.90 -3.35
N GLU A 35 -1.07 7.33 -3.21
CA GLU A 35 -0.56 8.58 -3.76
C GLU A 35 0.53 8.28 -4.78
N GLU A 36 0.29 8.73 -6.00
CA GLU A 36 1.25 8.69 -7.09
C GLU A 36 1.45 10.11 -7.61
N GLU A 37 2.68 10.57 -7.58
CA GLU A 37 3.06 11.90 -8.04
C GLU A 37 4.33 11.80 -8.88
N PHE A 38 4.36 12.56 -9.96
CA PHE A 38 5.54 12.59 -10.83
C PHE A 38 6.78 13.08 -10.05
N GLY A 39 7.87 12.36 -10.20
CA GLY A 39 9.13 12.68 -9.51
C GLY A 39 9.18 12.30 -8.03
N ARG A 40 8.16 11.62 -7.51
CA ARG A 40 8.13 11.10 -6.14
C ARG A 40 7.92 9.59 -6.11
N ILE A 41 8.41 8.98 -5.04
CA ILE A 41 8.18 7.56 -4.78
C ILE A 41 6.72 7.38 -4.36
N SER A 42 5.99 6.53 -5.08
CA SER A 42 4.59 6.20 -4.76
C SER A 42 4.46 5.69 -3.33
N SER A 43 3.42 6.09 -2.66
CA SER A 43 3.13 5.71 -1.28
C SER A 43 1.69 5.27 -1.12
N ALA A 44 1.45 4.44 -0.11
CA ALA A 44 0.12 4.04 0.29
C ALA A 44 -0.04 4.15 1.81
N GLU A 45 -1.20 4.54 2.23
CA GLU A 45 -1.62 4.55 3.61
C GLU A 45 -2.90 3.72 3.76
N ILE A 46 -2.87 2.76 4.66
CA ILE A 46 -3.99 1.88 4.96
C ILE A 46 -4.34 2.05 6.42
N VAL A 47 -5.61 2.32 6.68
CA VAL A 47 -6.16 2.41 8.03
C VAL A 47 -7.04 1.19 8.27
N LEU A 48 -6.70 0.41 9.27
CA LEU A 48 -7.43 -0.77 9.69
C LEU A 48 -8.08 -0.55 11.06
N ASP A 49 -9.25 -1.12 11.26
CA ASP A 49 -9.86 -1.25 12.57
C ASP A 49 -9.22 -2.45 13.29
N ASP A 50 -8.58 -2.20 14.42
CA ASP A 50 -7.85 -3.21 15.20
C ASP A 50 -8.59 -3.63 16.48
N GLY A 51 -9.91 -3.57 16.45
CA GLY A 51 -10.76 -4.03 17.53
C GLY A 51 -11.21 -2.95 18.51
N GLY A 52 -12.23 -3.28 19.28
CA GLY A 52 -12.80 -2.41 20.30
C GLY A 52 -12.12 -2.57 21.67
N PHE A 53 -12.55 -1.75 22.61
CA PHE A 53 -12.05 -1.72 24.00
C PHE A 53 -12.14 -3.05 24.78
N GLU A 54 -12.98 -3.96 24.33
CA GLU A 54 -13.18 -5.26 24.97
C GLU A 54 -12.08 -6.25 24.63
N ASP A 55 -11.46 -6.12 23.48
CA ASP A 55 -10.31 -6.95 23.08
C ASP A 55 -9.01 -6.29 23.55
N LYS A 56 -8.43 -6.88 24.57
CA LYS A 56 -7.14 -6.40 25.13
C LYS A 56 -5.94 -6.68 24.22
N ASP A 57 -6.17 -7.20 23.03
CA ASP A 57 -5.11 -7.59 22.09
C ASP A 57 -5.28 -6.86 20.75
N PHE A 58 -4.18 -6.36 20.24
CA PHE A 58 -4.12 -5.71 18.92
C PHE A 58 -3.90 -6.79 17.85
N ALA A 59 -4.96 -7.50 17.49
CA ALA A 59 -4.87 -8.65 16.60
C ALA A 59 -4.22 -8.30 15.25
N MET A 60 -4.54 -7.13 14.69
CA MET A 60 -3.95 -6.67 13.42
C MET A 60 -2.54 -6.08 13.61
N GLY A 61 -2.30 -5.41 14.71
CA GLY A 61 -0.98 -4.86 15.03
C GLY A 61 0.06 -5.94 15.30
N ASN A 62 -0.37 -7.10 15.79
CA ASN A 62 0.48 -8.26 16.06
C ASN A 62 0.52 -9.25 14.90
N ALA A 63 -0.23 -9.04 13.83
CA ALA A 63 -0.22 -9.93 12.67
C ALA A 63 1.12 -9.87 11.95
N ASP A 64 1.78 -11.01 11.81
CA ASP A 64 3.08 -11.13 11.13
C ASP A 64 3.05 -10.63 9.68
N GLU A 65 1.89 -10.70 9.05
CA GLU A 65 1.68 -10.27 7.68
C GLU A 65 1.83 -8.77 7.48
N LEU A 66 1.52 -7.97 8.51
CA LEU A 66 1.52 -6.51 8.43
C LEU A 66 2.78 -5.86 9.01
N LEU A 67 3.77 -6.65 9.37
CA LEU A 67 5.02 -6.15 9.94
C LEU A 67 5.82 -5.29 8.94
N ILE A 68 6.60 -4.40 9.52
CA ILE A 68 7.56 -3.56 8.77
C ILE A 68 8.51 -4.45 7.94
N GLY A 69 8.69 -4.10 6.69
CA GLY A 69 9.51 -4.83 5.74
C GLY A 69 8.76 -5.84 4.87
N LYS A 70 7.50 -6.13 5.16
CA LYS A 70 6.65 -7.00 4.33
C LYS A 70 6.17 -6.26 3.08
N THR A 71 6.01 -7.02 2.01
CA THR A 71 5.44 -6.49 0.75
C THR A 71 3.93 -6.43 0.86
N ILE A 72 3.36 -5.30 0.45
CA ILE A 72 1.93 -5.08 0.39
C ILE A 72 1.50 -4.75 -1.03
N GLU A 73 0.37 -5.30 -1.46
CA GLU A 73 -0.25 -5.04 -2.74
C GLU A 73 -1.69 -4.59 -2.56
N ILE A 74 -2.06 -3.52 -3.24
CA ILE A 74 -3.42 -2.98 -3.23
C ILE A 74 -3.96 -3.06 -4.64
N SER A 75 -5.06 -3.78 -4.80
CA SER A 75 -5.78 -3.92 -6.07
C SER A 75 -7.22 -3.46 -5.93
N THR A 76 -7.75 -2.88 -6.96
CA THR A 76 -9.15 -2.48 -7.03
C THR A 76 -9.76 -2.87 -8.37
N GLY A 77 -11.06 -3.04 -8.40
CA GLY A 77 -11.76 -3.38 -9.62
C GLY A 77 -13.22 -3.71 -9.39
N THR A 78 -13.87 -4.18 -10.44
CA THR A 78 -15.27 -4.61 -10.43
C THR A 78 -15.39 -6.05 -10.93
N GLY A 79 -16.17 -6.86 -10.25
CA GLY A 79 -16.32 -8.26 -10.62
C GLY A 79 -15.01 -9.04 -10.58
N ASN A 80 -14.63 -9.62 -11.72
CA ASN A 80 -13.37 -10.39 -11.85
C ASN A 80 -12.21 -9.56 -12.41
N ASP A 81 -12.45 -8.32 -12.80
CA ASP A 81 -11.43 -7.44 -13.36
C ASP A 81 -10.79 -6.59 -12.27
N MET A 82 -9.75 -7.14 -11.66
CA MET A 82 -8.97 -6.48 -10.61
C MET A 82 -7.68 -5.92 -11.19
N LYS A 83 -7.42 -4.63 -10.93
CA LYS A 83 -6.18 -3.95 -11.33
C LYS A 83 -5.33 -3.65 -10.12
N LEU A 84 -4.04 -3.95 -10.23
CA LEU A 84 -3.06 -3.57 -9.23
C LEU A 84 -2.86 -2.05 -9.26
N LEU A 85 -3.15 -1.39 -8.13
CA LEU A 85 -2.92 0.04 -7.96
C LEU A 85 -1.56 0.36 -7.35
N PHE A 86 -1.14 -0.46 -6.38
CA PHE A 86 0.06 -0.19 -5.63
C PHE A 86 0.72 -1.50 -5.19
N ARG A 87 2.03 -1.51 -5.27
CA ARG A 87 2.88 -2.55 -4.68
C ARG A 87 4.07 -1.89 -4.01
N GLY A 88 4.31 -2.24 -2.75
CA GLY A 88 5.39 -1.63 -2.00
C GLY A 88 5.72 -2.39 -0.74
N ILE A 89 6.51 -1.75 0.10
CA ILE A 89 7.03 -2.31 1.35
C ILE A 89 6.47 -1.49 2.50
N VAL A 90 6.01 -2.16 3.54
CA VAL A 90 5.58 -1.53 4.79
C VAL A 90 6.78 -0.91 5.48
N LEU A 91 6.74 0.41 5.69
CA LEU A 91 7.81 1.16 6.34
C LEU A 91 7.46 1.61 7.75
N ARG A 92 6.19 1.86 8.00
CA ARG A 92 5.71 2.37 9.28
C ARG A 92 4.41 1.72 9.66
N GLN A 93 4.30 1.46 10.93
CA GLN A 93 3.10 0.99 11.59
C GLN A 93 2.83 1.92 12.76
N LYS A 94 1.62 2.45 12.87
CA LYS A 94 1.20 3.36 13.93
C LYS A 94 -0.14 2.91 14.49
N VAL A 95 -0.22 2.77 15.77
CA VAL A 95 -1.48 2.49 16.47
C VAL A 95 -2.07 3.80 16.96
N LEU A 96 -3.33 4.04 16.61
CA LEU A 96 -4.13 5.16 17.13
C LEU A 96 -5.15 4.58 18.11
N ILE A 97 -5.07 5.03 19.34
CA ILE A 97 -5.98 4.62 20.40
C ILE A 97 -6.93 5.80 20.67
N ASN A 98 -8.20 5.59 20.38
CA ASN A 98 -9.29 6.52 20.71
C ASN A 98 -10.23 5.89 21.71
N ASP A 99 -11.08 6.70 22.33
CA ASP A 99 -12.00 6.26 23.39
C ASP A 99 -12.98 5.15 22.99
N SER A 100 -13.15 4.88 21.72
CA SER A 100 -14.11 3.90 21.20
C SER A 100 -13.54 2.89 20.23
N ILE A 101 -12.45 3.19 19.55
CA ILE A 101 -11.91 2.38 18.46
C ILE A 101 -10.40 2.48 18.44
N ASN A 102 -9.75 1.34 18.32
CA ASN A 102 -8.31 1.26 18.05
C ASN A 102 -8.10 1.11 16.55
N GLN A 103 -7.23 1.92 15.99
CA GLN A 103 -6.90 1.88 14.57
C GLN A 103 -5.42 1.61 14.35
N LEU A 104 -5.13 0.78 13.38
CA LEU A 104 -3.79 0.54 12.88
C LEU A 104 -3.59 1.29 11.57
N VAL A 105 -2.63 2.20 11.54
CA VAL A 105 -2.25 2.93 10.32
C VAL A 105 -0.95 2.35 9.79
N ILE A 106 -0.99 1.84 8.57
CA ILE A 106 0.15 1.26 7.87
C ILE A 106 0.55 2.21 6.76
N THR A 107 1.82 2.58 6.74
CA THR A 107 2.40 3.36 5.65
C THR A 107 3.37 2.50 4.87
N ALA A 108 3.14 2.38 3.58
CA ALA A 108 4.00 1.66 2.64
C ALA A 108 4.52 2.60 1.55
N LYS A 109 5.69 2.28 1.01
CA LYS A 109 6.26 2.95 -0.16
C LYS A 109 6.72 1.93 -1.19
N HIS A 110 6.70 2.35 -2.45
CA HIS A 110 7.21 1.54 -3.54
C HIS A 110 8.67 1.10 -3.28
N GLU A 111 9.06 -0.06 -3.78
CA GLU A 111 10.41 -0.62 -3.58
C GLU A 111 11.56 0.32 -3.93
N ALA A 112 11.31 1.29 -4.82
CA ALA A 112 12.29 2.33 -5.15
C ALA A 112 12.80 3.11 -3.93
N VAL A 113 12.09 3.07 -2.80
CA VAL A 113 12.56 3.65 -1.53
C VAL A 113 13.88 3.04 -1.07
N LYS A 114 14.21 1.81 -1.46
CA LYS A 114 15.49 1.17 -1.15
C LYS A 114 16.67 1.93 -1.75
N MET A 115 16.46 2.61 -2.88
CA MET A 115 17.48 3.41 -3.55
C MET A 115 17.84 4.68 -2.77
N THR A 116 16.98 5.12 -1.85
CA THR A 116 17.21 6.32 -1.02
C THR A 116 18.01 6.03 0.26
N ARG A 117 18.26 4.76 0.59
CA ARG A 117 18.93 4.36 1.84
C ARG A 117 20.41 4.71 1.87
N VAL A 118 21.06 4.64 0.72
CA VAL A 118 22.50 4.87 0.61
C VAL A 118 22.76 5.83 -0.54
N ARG A 119 23.40 6.96 -0.24
CA ARG A 119 23.83 7.89 -1.26
C ARG A 119 25.07 7.32 -1.94
N GLN A 120 24.97 7.01 -3.20
CA GLN A 120 26.09 6.55 -4.03
C GLN A 120 26.39 7.59 -5.11
N ASN A 121 27.65 7.97 -5.23
CA ASN A 121 28.14 8.77 -6.33
C ASN A 121 28.87 7.83 -7.28
N LYS A 122 28.30 7.60 -8.46
CA LYS A 122 28.95 6.83 -9.54
C LYS A 122 28.98 7.66 -10.81
N CYS A 123 30.07 7.59 -11.51
CA CYS A 123 30.21 8.16 -12.84
C CYS A 123 30.00 7.03 -13.86
N PHE A 124 29.10 7.24 -14.81
CA PHE A 124 28.83 6.30 -15.89
C PHE A 124 29.30 6.93 -17.20
N THR A 125 30.21 6.26 -17.88
CA THR A 125 30.70 6.66 -19.19
C THR A 125 30.30 5.61 -20.21
N ASP A 126 29.84 6.06 -21.37
CA ASP A 126 29.47 5.21 -22.53
C ASP A 126 28.42 4.14 -22.24
N LYS A 127 27.47 4.42 -21.33
CA LYS A 127 26.35 3.52 -21.04
C LYS A 127 25.01 4.17 -21.34
N PRO A 128 24.09 3.48 -22.01
CA PRO A 128 22.74 3.99 -22.20
C PRO A 128 22.00 4.07 -20.84
N ASP A 129 21.03 4.99 -20.75
CA ASP A 129 20.29 5.26 -19.52
C ASP A 129 19.60 4.02 -18.92
N CYS A 130 19.20 3.10 -19.76
CA CYS A 130 18.56 1.85 -19.31
C CYS A 130 19.54 0.91 -18.52
N GLU A 131 20.85 1.05 -18.70
CA GLU A 131 21.83 0.28 -17.95
C GLU A 131 22.24 0.94 -16.63
N ILE A 132 21.98 2.23 -16.49
CA ILE A 132 22.32 3.01 -15.29
C ILE A 132 21.36 2.70 -14.13
N VAL A 133 20.10 2.37 -14.44
CA VAL A 133 19.01 2.20 -13.47
C VAL A 133 18.87 0.74 -12.98
N ARG A 134 19.72 -0.16 -13.38
CA ARG A 134 19.70 -1.57 -12.93
C ARG A 134 20.31 -1.78 -11.55
#